data_f811eb268f7074b4d10a4a8b94f7c391
#
_entry.id   f811eb268f7074b4d10a4a8b94f7c391
#
_cell.length_a   1.000
_cell.length_b   1.000
_cell.length_c   1.000
_cell.angle_alpha   90.00
_cell.angle_beta   90.00
_cell.angle_gamma   90.00
#
_symmetry.space_group_name_H-M   'P 1'
#
loop_
_entity.id
_entity.type
_entity.pdbx_description
1 polymer ?
#
loop_
_entity_poly.entity_id
_entity_poly.type
_entity_poly.pdbx_seq_one_letter_code
_entity_poly.pdbx_strand_id
1 'polypeptide(L)'
;IVTNNHVVADADELTVTLNDNKEYSARIIGTDKTTDLALIKIDGKNLPAITIANSENIKVGEWVLAVGNPFNLTNTVTAGIVSAKGRSLYQNGVESFIQTDAAINPGNSGGALVNTRGELIGINAMLYSQTGSFSGYGFAIPTSIMNKVVDDLKKYGTVQRAVIGIQGSDVKNYVDAQKDQGKDIDLGTMEGIYVAKVTEESAAEEAGLKEGDVITAIDGKEVNKMADLQEYLAKKRPGDKVSISYLRDKKKSTKTVTLKNEQGNTQVVKKADLDVLGGNFRAITDNQKQQFNIGYGLEVLKVNAGKLKNAGITKGFIIQRVNDSAIKTIDDLQNVVKEASTSKDPVLYIQGIYPTGKKAYFAVPLED
;
A
#
# COMPACT_ATOMS: atom_id res chain seq x y z
N ILE A 1 -0.52 -0.38 -16.34
CA ILE A 1 -1.64 0.51 -15.97
C ILE A 1 -1.64 0.64 -14.47
N VAL A 2 -1.85 1.86 -13.97
CA VAL A 2 -2.03 2.16 -12.54
C VAL A 2 -3.50 2.41 -12.26
N THR A 3 -4.00 1.90 -11.14
CA THR A 3 -5.36 2.11 -10.65
C THR A 3 -5.37 2.04 -9.11
N ASN A 4 -6.54 2.13 -8.47
CA ASN A 4 -6.64 1.90 -7.04
C ASN A 4 -6.65 0.40 -6.70
N ASN A 5 -6.16 0.07 -5.49
CA ASN A 5 -6.23 -1.28 -4.97
C ASN A 5 -7.69 -1.74 -4.80
N HIS A 6 -8.57 -0.89 -4.25
CA HIS A 6 -9.98 -1.25 -4.04
C HIS A 6 -10.74 -1.52 -5.35
N VAL A 7 -10.28 -1.01 -6.50
CA VAL A 7 -10.90 -1.28 -7.82
C VAL A 7 -10.62 -2.71 -8.29
N VAL A 8 -9.49 -3.29 -7.92
CA VAL A 8 -9.05 -4.63 -8.38
C VAL A 8 -9.05 -5.67 -7.27
N ALA A 9 -9.32 -5.24 -6.03
CA ALA A 9 -9.42 -6.16 -4.90
C ALA A 9 -10.59 -7.13 -5.11
N ASP A 10 -10.36 -8.38 -4.71
CA ASP A 10 -11.36 -9.45 -4.73
C ASP A 10 -11.93 -9.79 -6.13
N ALA A 11 -11.30 -9.31 -7.22
CA ALA A 11 -11.67 -9.66 -8.58
C ALA A 11 -11.10 -11.04 -8.96
N ASP A 12 -11.97 -11.95 -9.41
CA ASP A 12 -11.57 -13.25 -9.95
C ASP A 12 -10.94 -13.11 -11.34
N GLU A 13 -11.43 -12.16 -12.15
CA GLU A 13 -10.94 -11.83 -13.48
C GLU A 13 -10.94 -10.32 -13.70
N LEU A 14 -9.93 -9.83 -14.40
CA LEU A 14 -9.79 -8.42 -14.73
C LEU A 14 -9.78 -8.25 -16.26
N THR A 15 -10.64 -7.37 -16.74
CA THR A 15 -10.67 -6.96 -18.15
C THR A 15 -10.45 -5.44 -18.23
N VAL A 16 -9.60 -5.03 -19.16
CA VAL A 16 -9.37 -3.62 -19.49
C VAL A 16 -9.93 -3.36 -20.86
N THR A 17 -10.94 -2.49 -20.95
CA THR A 17 -11.52 -2.02 -22.20
C THR A 17 -10.91 -0.65 -22.54
N LEU A 18 -10.33 -0.51 -23.73
CA LEU A 18 -9.76 0.73 -24.21
C LEU A 18 -10.81 1.57 -24.98
N ASN A 19 -10.46 2.83 -25.29
CA ASN A 19 -11.34 3.75 -26.01
C ASN A 19 -11.76 3.27 -27.41
N ASP A 20 -10.99 2.36 -28.00
CA ASP A 20 -11.31 1.71 -29.27
C ASP A 20 -12.19 0.45 -29.10
N ASN A 21 -12.75 0.27 -27.92
CA ASN A 21 -13.55 -0.89 -27.48
C ASN A 21 -12.80 -2.24 -27.54
N LYS A 22 -11.49 -2.24 -27.63
CA LYS A 22 -10.71 -3.47 -27.48
C LYS A 22 -10.60 -3.86 -26.03
N GLU A 23 -10.84 -5.13 -25.78
CA GLU A 23 -10.76 -5.75 -24.45
C GLU A 23 -9.47 -6.54 -24.33
N TYR A 24 -8.85 -6.41 -23.17
CA TYR A 24 -7.64 -7.14 -22.80
C TYR A 24 -7.83 -7.79 -21.43
N SER A 25 -7.52 -9.06 -21.34
CA SER A 25 -7.35 -9.70 -20.03
C SER A 25 -6.16 -9.04 -19.32
N ALA A 26 -6.34 -8.68 -18.07
CA ALA A 26 -5.33 -8.05 -17.25
C ALA A 26 -4.89 -8.96 -16.11
N ARG A 27 -3.62 -8.83 -15.68
CA ARG A 27 -3.09 -9.48 -14.49
C ARG A 27 -2.57 -8.45 -13.51
N ILE A 28 -2.71 -8.74 -12.22
CA ILE A 28 -2.18 -7.88 -11.15
C ILE A 28 -0.68 -8.14 -11.04
N ILE A 29 0.14 -7.10 -11.19
CA ILE A 29 1.58 -7.13 -10.93
C ILE A 29 1.83 -7.00 -9.43
N GLY A 30 1.10 -6.12 -8.77
CA GLY A 30 1.12 -5.94 -7.34
C GLY A 30 0.12 -4.90 -6.87
N THR A 31 -0.21 -4.97 -5.60
CA THR A 31 -1.14 -4.05 -4.94
C THR A 31 -0.53 -3.49 -3.68
N ASP A 32 -0.99 -2.34 -3.27
CA ASP A 32 -0.65 -1.71 -2.01
C ASP A 32 -1.89 -1.13 -1.33
N LYS A 33 -2.39 -1.85 -0.34
CA LYS A 33 -3.58 -1.44 0.44
C LYS A 33 -3.37 -0.14 1.21
N THR A 34 -2.13 0.12 1.65
CA THR A 34 -1.82 1.28 2.49
C THR A 34 -1.89 2.61 1.72
N THR A 35 -1.52 2.63 0.45
CA THR A 35 -1.68 3.79 -0.43
C THR A 35 -2.87 3.67 -1.36
N ASP A 36 -3.60 2.55 -1.30
CA ASP A 36 -4.72 2.23 -2.20
C ASP A 36 -4.32 2.27 -3.69
N LEU A 37 -3.14 1.78 -4.03
CA LEU A 37 -2.66 1.70 -5.41
C LEU A 37 -2.52 0.24 -5.87
N ALA A 38 -2.75 0.02 -7.15
CA ALA A 38 -2.50 -1.24 -7.84
C ALA A 38 -1.81 -1.01 -9.17
N LEU A 39 -0.94 -1.94 -9.55
CA LEU A 39 -0.31 -2.02 -10.85
C LEU A 39 -0.80 -3.26 -11.57
N ILE A 40 -1.44 -3.07 -12.73
CA ILE A 40 -1.95 -4.16 -13.58
C ILE A 40 -1.25 -4.14 -14.95
N LYS A 41 -1.18 -5.32 -15.58
CA LYS A 41 -0.55 -5.53 -16.89
C LYS A 41 -1.54 -6.11 -17.88
N ILE A 42 -1.56 -5.55 -19.08
CA ILE A 42 -2.23 -6.09 -20.28
C ILE A 42 -1.20 -6.35 -21.36
N ASP A 43 -1.52 -7.22 -22.33
CA ASP A 43 -0.65 -7.55 -23.45
C ASP A 43 -0.94 -6.68 -24.69
N GLY A 44 -1.19 -5.38 -24.44
CA GLY A 44 -1.35 -4.36 -25.49
C GLY A 44 0.01 -3.83 -25.99
N LYS A 45 0.09 -3.52 -27.29
CA LYS A 45 1.28 -2.92 -27.93
C LYS A 45 0.99 -1.50 -28.39
N ASN A 46 2.02 -0.64 -28.33
CA ASN A 46 1.96 0.75 -28.82
C ASN A 46 0.84 1.59 -28.20
N LEU A 47 0.53 1.35 -26.92
CA LEU A 47 -0.48 2.12 -26.20
C LEU A 47 0.13 3.48 -25.78
N PRO A 48 -0.59 4.60 -26.00
CA PRO A 48 -0.13 5.90 -25.55
C PRO A 48 -0.08 5.95 -24.02
N ALA A 49 1.00 6.53 -23.47
CA ALA A 49 1.14 6.75 -22.04
C ALA A 49 0.95 8.24 -21.71
N ILE A 50 0.27 8.53 -20.61
CA ILE A 50 0.14 9.88 -20.11
C ILE A 50 1.48 10.41 -19.57
N THR A 51 1.77 11.70 -19.82
CA THR A 51 2.92 12.37 -19.21
C THR A 51 2.68 12.56 -17.71
N ILE A 52 3.65 12.20 -16.89
CA ILE A 52 3.56 12.32 -15.43
C ILE A 52 4.28 13.61 -15.00
N ALA A 53 3.54 14.52 -14.36
CA ALA A 53 4.11 15.71 -13.74
C ALA A 53 4.49 15.44 -12.27
N ASN A 54 5.37 16.28 -11.72
CA ASN A 54 5.70 16.25 -10.30
C ASN A 54 4.61 16.95 -9.48
N SER A 55 3.82 16.19 -8.73
CA SER A 55 2.76 16.70 -7.88
C SER A 55 3.24 17.58 -6.70
N GLU A 56 4.54 17.57 -6.37
CA GLU A 56 5.07 18.47 -5.35
C GLU A 56 5.02 19.95 -5.79
N ASN A 57 5.10 20.19 -7.10
CA ASN A 57 5.14 21.52 -7.68
C ASN A 57 3.76 22.17 -7.85
N ILE A 58 2.66 21.40 -7.76
CA ILE A 58 1.31 21.97 -7.88
C ILE A 58 1.00 22.91 -6.72
N LYS A 59 0.18 23.91 -7.00
CA LYS A 59 -0.24 24.92 -6.00
C LYS A 59 -1.74 24.86 -5.77
N VAL A 60 -2.14 25.18 -4.55
CA VAL A 60 -3.56 25.41 -4.22
C VAL A 60 -4.11 26.52 -5.12
N GLY A 61 -5.31 26.29 -5.67
CA GLY A 61 -5.97 27.17 -6.63
C GLY A 61 -5.67 26.83 -8.11
N GLU A 62 -4.71 25.95 -8.43
CA GLU A 62 -4.49 25.50 -9.81
C GLU A 62 -5.65 24.66 -10.32
N TRP A 63 -6.06 24.91 -11.58
CA TRP A 63 -7.09 24.13 -12.26
C TRP A 63 -6.65 22.69 -12.50
N VAL A 64 -7.58 21.78 -12.26
CA VAL A 64 -7.40 20.35 -12.47
C VAL A 64 -8.63 19.71 -13.12
N LEU A 65 -8.42 18.61 -13.82
CA LEU A 65 -9.46 17.79 -14.42
C LEU A 65 -9.37 16.38 -13.82
N ALA A 66 -10.49 15.86 -13.32
CA ALA A 66 -10.60 14.47 -12.93
C ALA A 66 -11.24 13.68 -14.08
N VAL A 67 -10.53 12.66 -14.54
CA VAL A 67 -10.91 11.83 -15.68
C VAL A 67 -11.23 10.43 -15.18
N GLY A 68 -12.31 9.84 -15.69
CA GLY A 68 -12.71 8.49 -15.35
C GLY A 68 -13.88 8.00 -16.18
N ASN A 69 -14.48 6.89 -15.72
CA ASN A 69 -15.61 6.25 -16.37
C ASN A 69 -16.76 5.97 -15.38
N PRO A 70 -17.32 7.02 -14.73
CA PRO A 70 -18.40 6.83 -13.77
C PRO A 70 -19.66 6.33 -14.47
N PHE A 71 -20.41 5.47 -13.78
CA PHE A 71 -21.71 4.95 -14.25
C PHE A 71 -21.68 4.24 -15.61
N ASN A 72 -20.53 3.65 -15.96
CA ASN A 72 -20.31 3.05 -17.28
C ASN A 72 -20.47 4.03 -18.47
N LEU A 73 -20.31 5.33 -18.19
CA LEU A 73 -20.30 6.40 -19.19
C LEU A 73 -18.86 6.63 -19.64
N THR A 74 -18.59 6.43 -20.91
CA THR A 74 -17.24 6.55 -21.47
C THR A 74 -16.70 7.98 -21.33
N ASN A 75 -15.44 8.11 -20.89
CA ASN A 75 -14.67 9.36 -20.93
C ASN A 75 -15.33 10.56 -20.24
N THR A 76 -15.74 10.40 -19.00
CA THR A 76 -16.27 11.50 -18.20
C THR A 76 -15.12 12.33 -17.64
N VAL A 77 -15.22 13.65 -17.79
CA VAL A 77 -14.27 14.63 -17.24
C VAL A 77 -15.03 15.61 -16.36
N THR A 78 -14.52 15.81 -15.16
CA THR A 78 -14.98 16.86 -14.24
C THR A 78 -13.87 17.87 -14.01
N ALA A 79 -14.19 19.15 -13.80
CA ALA A 79 -13.23 20.21 -13.60
C ALA A 79 -13.36 20.83 -12.21
N GLY A 80 -12.25 21.25 -11.66
CA GLY A 80 -12.15 21.92 -10.37
C GLY A 80 -10.76 22.50 -10.15
N ILE A 81 -10.41 22.73 -8.90
CA ILE A 81 -9.09 23.24 -8.51
C ILE A 81 -8.43 22.32 -7.48
N VAL A 82 -7.14 22.49 -7.28
CA VAL A 82 -6.45 21.98 -6.10
C VAL A 82 -6.94 22.77 -4.88
N SER A 83 -7.80 22.17 -4.06
CA SER A 83 -8.36 22.81 -2.86
C SER A 83 -7.41 22.77 -1.67
N ALA A 84 -6.58 21.71 -1.56
CA ALA A 84 -5.54 21.56 -0.54
C ALA A 84 -4.53 20.49 -0.95
N LYS A 85 -3.42 20.43 -0.22
CA LYS A 85 -2.37 19.41 -0.33
C LYS A 85 -2.08 18.78 1.04
N GLY A 86 -1.53 17.56 1.03
CA GLY A 86 -1.13 16.91 2.29
C GLY A 86 -2.31 16.63 3.22
N ARG A 87 -3.49 16.28 2.66
CA ARG A 87 -4.66 15.96 3.48
C ARG A 87 -4.59 14.52 3.97
N SER A 88 -4.84 14.35 5.28
CA SER A 88 -5.12 13.06 5.90
C SER A 88 -6.58 13.00 6.33
N LEU A 89 -7.18 11.84 6.15
CA LEU A 89 -8.55 11.53 6.60
C LEU A 89 -8.53 10.60 7.82
N TYR A 90 -7.35 10.26 8.32
CA TYR A 90 -7.11 9.39 9.49
C TYR A 90 -7.75 7.99 9.36
N GLN A 91 -7.74 7.43 8.14
CA GLN A 91 -8.31 6.10 7.82
C GLN A 91 -7.28 4.97 7.81
N ASN A 92 -6.13 5.13 8.50
CA ASN A 92 -5.09 4.09 8.67
C ASN A 92 -4.28 3.76 7.41
N GLY A 93 -3.84 4.76 6.68
CA GLY A 93 -2.96 4.57 5.52
C GLY A 93 -1.82 5.58 5.47
N VAL A 94 -1.07 5.56 4.38
CA VAL A 94 -0.19 6.67 4.00
C VAL A 94 -1.05 7.71 3.29
N GLU A 95 -1.48 8.69 4.01
CA GLU A 95 -2.42 9.70 3.57
C GLU A 95 -1.74 11.06 3.42
N SER A 96 -1.54 11.48 2.19
CA SER A 96 -1.11 12.82 1.81
C SER A 96 -1.80 13.21 0.51
N PHE A 97 -3.15 13.24 0.57
CA PHE A 97 -3.96 13.44 -0.63
C PHE A 97 -3.88 14.88 -1.16
N ILE A 98 -4.01 14.99 -2.48
CA ILE A 98 -4.45 16.21 -3.15
C ILE A 98 -5.96 16.28 -2.97
N GLN A 99 -6.45 17.33 -2.33
CA GLN A 99 -7.89 17.63 -2.25
C GLN A 99 -8.30 18.47 -3.46
N THR A 100 -9.45 18.15 -4.05
CA THR A 100 -10.04 18.89 -5.18
C THR A 100 -11.54 18.98 -5.04
N ASP A 101 -12.14 20.01 -5.61
CA ASP A 101 -13.57 20.16 -5.82
C ASP A 101 -14.03 19.72 -7.22
N ALA A 102 -13.11 19.22 -8.06
CA ALA A 102 -13.48 18.42 -9.22
C ALA A 102 -14.28 17.20 -8.76
N ALA A 103 -15.47 16.98 -9.32
CA ALA A 103 -16.38 15.94 -8.82
C ALA A 103 -15.77 14.54 -8.94
N ILE A 104 -15.54 13.89 -7.81
CA ILE A 104 -15.14 12.50 -7.70
C ILE A 104 -16.38 11.69 -7.32
N ASN A 105 -16.72 10.69 -8.14
CA ASN A 105 -17.86 9.79 -7.93
C ASN A 105 -17.43 8.34 -8.17
N PRO A 106 -18.17 7.34 -7.71
CA PRO A 106 -17.92 5.95 -8.05
C PRO A 106 -17.80 5.77 -9.56
N GLY A 107 -16.66 5.17 -9.99
CA GLY A 107 -16.29 4.96 -11.40
C GLY A 107 -15.19 5.87 -11.93
N ASN A 108 -14.84 7.01 -11.28
CA ASN A 108 -13.61 7.70 -11.63
C ASN A 108 -12.44 7.41 -10.65
N SER A 109 -12.66 6.58 -9.62
CA SER A 109 -11.58 6.00 -8.81
C SER A 109 -10.60 5.20 -9.66
N GLY A 110 -9.31 5.38 -9.43
CA GLY A 110 -8.23 4.81 -10.24
C GLY A 110 -7.94 5.56 -11.53
N GLY A 111 -8.81 6.49 -11.92
CA GLY A 111 -8.61 7.40 -13.05
C GLY A 111 -7.64 8.53 -12.75
N ALA A 112 -7.36 9.34 -13.77
CA ALA A 112 -6.36 10.40 -13.71
C ALA A 112 -6.92 11.71 -13.12
N LEU A 113 -6.16 12.33 -12.21
CA LEU A 113 -6.24 13.76 -11.95
C LEU A 113 -5.13 14.43 -12.75
N VAL A 114 -5.48 15.35 -13.65
CA VAL A 114 -4.52 16.02 -14.54
C VAL A 114 -4.55 17.53 -14.38
N ASN A 115 -3.44 18.17 -14.70
CA ASN A 115 -3.37 19.63 -14.81
C ASN A 115 -3.91 20.11 -16.16
N THR A 116 -3.92 21.43 -16.40
CA THR A 116 -4.40 22.06 -17.65
C THR A 116 -3.56 21.74 -18.89
N ARG A 117 -2.38 21.12 -18.72
CA ARG A 117 -1.57 20.60 -19.83
C ARG A 117 -1.84 19.13 -20.15
N GLY A 118 -2.78 18.51 -19.45
CA GLY A 118 -3.08 17.08 -19.59
C GLY A 118 -2.05 16.16 -18.93
N GLU A 119 -1.18 16.69 -18.06
CA GLU A 119 -0.17 15.89 -17.34
C GLU A 119 -0.76 15.33 -16.05
N LEU A 120 -0.47 14.07 -15.75
CA LEU A 120 -0.91 13.38 -14.55
C LEU A 120 -0.27 13.99 -13.30
N ILE A 121 -1.08 14.41 -12.34
CA ILE A 121 -0.66 14.92 -11.04
C ILE A 121 -1.12 14.04 -9.88
N GLY A 122 -2.10 13.17 -10.10
CA GLY A 122 -2.59 12.23 -9.09
C GLY A 122 -3.50 11.16 -9.66
N ILE A 123 -3.80 10.16 -8.83
CA ILE A 123 -4.78 9.10 -9.10
C ILE A 123 -6.01 9.38 -8.24
N ASN A 124 -7.17 9.55 -8.87
CA ASN A 124 -8.43 9.74 -8.16
C ASN A 124 -8.68 8.55 -7.24
N ALA A 125 -8.95 8.78 -5.96
CA ALA A 125 -9.07 7.69 -4.99
C ALA A 125 -10.47 7.60 -4.39
N MET A 126 -10.91 8.67 -3.74
CA MET A 126 -12.15 8.65 -2.97
C MET A 126 -12.78 10.03 -2.86
N LEU A 127 -14.04 10.05 -2.44
CA LEU A 127 -14.72 11.24 -1.95
C LEU A 127 -14.91 11.13 -0.43
N TYR A 128 -14.89 12.26 0.26
CA TYR A 128 -15.34 12.32 1.64
C TYR A 128 -16.78 12.84 1.64
N SER A 129 -17.72 12.01 2.11
CA SER A 129 -19.13 12.35 2.12
C SER A 129 -19.87 11.61 3.24
N GLN A 130 -20.76 12.29 3.92
CA GLN A 130 -21.65 11.68 4.91
C GLN A 130 -22.86 10.97 4.25
N THR A 131 -23.16 11.33 3.01
CA THR A 131 -24.35 10.83 2.27
C THR A 131 -23.98 9.85 1.15
N GLY A 132 -22.67 9.65 0.88
CA GLY A 132 -22.20 8.88 -0.27
C GLY A 132 -22.18 9.67 -1.59
N SER A 133 -22.71 10.90 -1.60
CA SER A 133 -22.68 11.78 -2.79
C SER A 133 -21.58 12.81 -2.67
N PHE A 134 -21.03 13.24 -3.80
CA PHE A 134 -19.98 14.27 -3.85
C PHE A 134 -20.48 15.59 -3.24
N SER A 135 -19.72 16.13 -2.30
CA SER A 135 -20.03 17.37 -1.54
C SER A 135 -18.91 18.43 -1.64
N GLY A 136 -18.10 18.40 -2.69
CA GLY A 136 -16.97 19.31 -2.87
C GLY A 136 -15.63 18.81 -2.29
N TYR A 137 -15.57 17.58 -1.82
CA TYR A 137 -14.39 16.98 -1.19
C TYR A 137 -13.97 15.70 -1.92
N GLY A 138 -13.23 15.86 -3.02
CA GLY A 138 -12.56 14.78 -3.72
C GLY A 138 -11.10 14.67 -3.31
N PHE A 139 -10.54 13.46 -3.38
CA PHE A 139 -9.16 13.17 -2.97
C PHE A 139 -8.46 12.33 -4.01
N ALA A 140 -7.20 12.70 -4.32
CA ALA A 140 -6.35 11.96 -5.23
C ALA A 140 -4.99 11.67 -4.60
N ILE A 141 -4.43 10.50 -4.90
CA ILE A 141 -3.10 10.09 -4.48
C ILE A 141 -2.08 10.81 -5.38
N PRO A 142 -1.13 11.59 -4.82
CA PRO A 142 -0.20 12.38 -5.62
C PRO A 142 0.80 11.49 -6.38
N THR A 143 1.24 11.97 -7.55
CA THR A 143 2.22 11.26 -8.38
C THR A 143 3.56 11.05 -7.68
N SER A 144 3.93 11.89 -6.73
CA SER A 144 5.14 11.73 -5.91
C SER A 144 5.13 10.43 -5.09
N ILE A 145 3.97 10.01 -4.57
CA ILE A 145 3.79 8.73 -3.89
C ILE A 145 3.61 7.61 -4.92
N MET A 146 2.76 7.81 -5.93
CA MET A 146 2.46 6.83 -6.97
C MET A 146 3.74 6.31 -7.65
N ASN A 147 4.65 7.19 -8.06
CA ASN A 147 5.87 6.80 -8.77
C ASN A 147 6.70 5.80 -7.96
N LYS A 148 6.93 6.08 -6.68
CA LYS A 148 7.70 5.18 -5.81
C LYS A 148 7.00 3.83 -5.62
N VAL A 149 5.68 3.85 -5.40
CA VAL A 149 4.89 2.62 -5.25
C VAL A 149 4.96 1.77 -6.53
N VAL A 150 4.75 2.38 -7.70
CA VAL A 150 4.81 1.70 -9.00
C VAL A 150 6.20 1.12 -9.27
N ASP A 151 7.27 1.87 -8.98
CA ASP A 151 8.64 1.39 -9.16
C ASP A 151 8.93 0.19 -8.26
N ASP A 152 8.47 0.23 -7.01
CA ASP A 152 8.64 -0.88 -6.08
C ASP A 152 7.83 -2.11 -6.51
N LEU A 153 6.55 -1.93 -6.89
CA LEU A 153 5.72 -3.03 -7.38
C LEU A 153 6.31 -3.68 -8.63
N LYS A 154 6.86 -2.88 -9.57
CA LYS A 154 7.55 -3.41 -10.76
C LYS A 154 8.81 -4.20 -10.41
N LYS A 155 9.60 -3.71 -9.47
CA LYS A 155 10.94 -4.26 -9.19
C LYS A 155 10.92 -5.38 -8.16
N TYR A 156 10.05 -5.29 -7.18
CA TYR A 156 10.05 -6.17 -6.01
C TYR A 156 8.74 -6.94 -5.82
N GLY A 157 7.69 -6.61 -6.57
CA GLY A 157 6.34 -7.16 -6.39
C GLY A 157 5.62 -6.65 -5.13
N THR A 158 6.30 -5.88 -4.30
CA THR A 158 5.76 -5.28 -3.06
C THR A 158 6.43 -3.96 -2.76
N VAL A 159 5.72 -3.08 -2.05
CA VAL A 159 6.22 -1.75 -1.69
C VAL A 159 7.26 -1.84 -0.57
N GLN A 160 8.40 -1.19 -0.76
CA GLN A 160 9.47 -1.10 0.23
C GLN A 160 9.17 0.04 1.21
N ARG A 161 8.55 -0.28 2.36
CA ARG A 161 8.20 0.73 3.35
C ARG A 161 9.35 1.03 4.28
N ALA A 162 9.72 2.31 4.34
CA ALA A 162 10.66 2.83 5.31
C ALA A 162 9.90 3.36 6.52
N VAL A 163 10.34 2.95 7.70
CA VAL A 163 9.77 3.40 8.97
C VAL A 163 10.87 3.92 9.90
N ILE A 164 10.49 4.86 10.76
CA ILE A 164 11.36 5.36 11.84
C ILE A 164 11.20 4.46 13.08
N GLY A 165 9.98 3.97 13.35
CA GLY A 165 9.65 3.16 14.51
C GLY A 165 9.30 3.99 15.74
N ILE A 166 8.39 4.93 15.57
CA ILE A 166 7.79 5.71 16.65
C ILE A 166 6.27 5.55 16.65
N GLN A 167 5.67 5.70 17.82
CA GLN A 167 4.26 6.02 17.99
C GLN A 167 4.17 7.47 18.47
N GLY A 168 3.30 8.25 17.87
CA GLY A 168 3.21 9.66 18.20
C GLY A 168 1.92 10.30 17.72
N SER A 169 1.76 11.56 18.01
CA SER A 169 0.64 12.38 17.55
C SER A 169 1.12 13.79 17.23
N ASP A 170 0.29 14.55 16.52
CA ASP A 170 0.53 15.97 16.33
C ASP A 170 0.64 16.65 17.70
N VAL A 171 1.62 17.54 17.88
CA VAL A 171 1.86 18.25 19.15
C VAL A 171 0.59 18.94 19.63
N LYS A 172 -0.12 19.62 18.73
CA LYS A 172 -1.36 20.30 19.07
C LYS A 172 -2.39 19.32 19.67
N ASN A 173 -2.62 18.19 19.05
CA ASN A 173 -3.58 17.20 19.53
C ASN A 173 -3.18 16.65 20.90
N TYR A 174 -1.88 16.42 21.11
CA TYR A 174 -1.37 15.96 22.39
C TYR A 174 -1.57 17.02 23.50
N VAL A 175 -1.21 18.29 23.22
CA VAL A 175 -1.37 19.39 24.19
C VAL A 175 -2.84 19.62 24.52
N ASP A 176 -3.71 19.66 23.52
CA ASP A 176 -5.16 19.82 23.71
C ASP A 176 -5.73 18.68 24.58
N ALA A 177 -5.36 17.41 24.30
CA ALA A 177 -5.79 16.28 25.10
C ALA A 177 -5.28 16.31 26.56
N GLN A 178 -4.09 16.84 26.81
CA GLN A 178 -3.56 17.01 28.16
C GLN A 178 -4.27 18.13 28.90
N LYS A 179 -4.59 19.23 28.21
CA LYS A 179 -5.34 20.35 28.77
C LYS A 179 -6.76 19.94 29.20
N ASP A 180 -7.42 19.09 28.42
CA ASP A 180 -8.73 18.52 28.77
C ASP A 180 -8.67 17.66 30.05
N GLN A 181 -7.48 17.13 30.37
CA GLN A 181 -7.20 16.41 31.63
C GLN A 181 -6.73 17.33 32.76
N GLY A 182 -6.75 18.65 32.58
CA GLY A 182 -6.32 19.64 33.55
C GLY A 182 -4.81 19.79 33.68
N LYS A 183 -4.02 19.31 32.71
CA LYS A 183 -2.57 19.42 32.67
C LYS A 183 -2.15 20.50 31.66
N ASP A 184 -1.39 21.47 32.12
CA ASP A 184 -0.79 22.51 31.26
C ASP A 184 0.63 22.04 30.88
N ILE A 185 0.82 21.69 29.61
CA ILE A 185 2.09 21.17 29.08
C ILE A 185 2.62 22.13 28.03
N ASP A 186 3.87 22.58 28.22
CA ASP A 186 4.60 23.36 27.26
C ASP A 186 5.79 22.56 26.69
N LEU A 187 5.66 22.16 25.41
CA LEU A 187 6.68 21.41 24.66
C LEU A 187 7.65 22.34 23.89
N GLY A 188 7.49 23.65 23.99
CA GLY A 188 8.29 24.66 23.29
C GLY A 188 7.85 24.89 21.84
N THR A 189 6.78 24.25 21.38
CA THR A 189 6.16 24.45 20.09
C THR A 189 4.73 23.89 20.09
N MET A 190 3.89 24.39 19.17
CA MET A 190 2.56 23.87 18.91
C MET A 190 2.52 23.04 17.60
N GLU A 191 3.64 22.97 16.90
CA GLU A 191 3.79 22.23 15.63
C GLU A 191 4.80 21.11 15.81
N GLY A 192 4.68 20.06 14.99
CA GLY A 192 5.54 18.90 15.03
C GLY A 192 4.85 17.65 15.56
N ILE A 193 5.64 16.60 15.79
CA ILE A 193 5.16 15.29 16.22
C ILE A 193 5.74 14.97 17.59
N TYR A 194 4.85 14.84 18.57
CA TYR A 194 5.20 14.33 19.89
C TYR A 194 5.44 12.82 19.82
N VAL A 195 6.61 12.37 20.27
CA VAL A 195 6.98 10.96 20.34
C VAL A 195 6.44 10.38 21.64
N ALA A 196 5.36 9.62 21.57
CA ALA A 196 4.73 8.97 22.72
C ALA A 196 5.42 7.65 23.08
N LYS A 197 6.01 6.97 22.09
CA LYS A 197 6.74 5.72 22.29
C LYS A 197 7.76 5.50 21.16
N VAL A 198 8.91 4.95 21.51
CA VAL A 198 9.90 4.43 20.55
C VAL A 198 9.78 2.90 20.52
N THR A 199 9.72 2.33 19.32
CA THR A 199 9.66 0.87 19.12
C THR A 199 11.04 0.28 19.34
N GLU A 200 11.13 -0.86 20.01
CA GLU A 200 12.37 -1.62 20.20
C GLU A 200 12.96 -2.06 18.85
N GLU A 201 14.28 -2.10 18.76
CA GLU A 201 15.08 -2.46 17.56
C GLU A 201 14.81 -1.57 16.33
N SER A 202 14.10 -0.44 16.53
CA SER A 202 13.76 0.50 15.46
C SER A 202 14.91 1.45 15.08
N ALA A 203 14.73 2.14 13.96
CA ALA A 203 15.63 3.19 13.52
C ALA A 203 15.68 4.38 14.50
N ALA A 204 14.54 4.69 15.15
CA ALA A 204 14.45 5.74 16.17
C ALA A 204 15.26 5.41 17.40
N GLU A 205 15.16 4.16 17.89
CA GLU A 205 15.92 3.72 19.06
C GLU A 205 17.43 3.75 18.79
N GLU A 206 17.89 3.21 17.66
CA GLU A 206 19.31 3.25 17.29
C GLU A 206 19.86 4.68 17.16
N ALA A 207 19.04 5.63 16.70
CA ALA A 207 19.39 7.02 16.62
C ALA A 207 19.36 7.75 17.98
N GLY A 208 18.82 7.08 19.02
CA GLY A 208 18.69 7.62 20.36
C GLY A 208 17.56 8.65 20.52
N LEU A 209 16.51 8.56 19.69
CA LEU A 209 15.24 9.24 19.93
C LEU A 209 14.57 8.62 21.16
N LYS A 210 13.79 9.40 21.89
CA LYS A 210 13.15 9.00 23.14
C LYS A 210 11.70 9.47 23.20
N GLU A 211 10.93 8.85 24.06
CA GLU A 211 9.65 9.37 24.49
C GLU A 211 9.81 10.80 25.03
N GLY A 212 8.90 11.70 24.68
CA GLY A 212 8.95 13.11 25.02
C GLY A 212 9.68 13.99 24.01
N ASP A 213 10.39 13.42 23.03
CA ASP A 213 10.94 14.21 21.92
C ASP A 213 9.81 14.76 21.04
N VAL A 214 10.06 15.94 20.46
CA VAL A 214 9.15 16.52 19.45
C VAL A 214 9.90 16.65 18.14
N ILE A 215 9.53 15.86 17.14
CA ILE A 215 10.11 15.93 15.79
C ILE A 215 9.55 17.17 15.09
N THR A 216 10.45 18.04 14.60
CA THR A 216 10.09 19.33 13.97
C THR A 216 10.51 19.41 12.50
N ALA A 217 11.47 18.62 12.06
CA ALA A 217 11.89 18.59 10.65
C ALA A 217 12.54 17.26 10.27
N ILE A 218 12.47 16.91 8.98
CA ILE A 218 13.17 15.79 8.38
C ILE A 218 13.89 16.27 7.10
N ASP A 219 15.20 16.00 6.99
CA ASP A 219 16.07 16.51 5.92
C ASP A 219 15.89 18.02 5.65
N GLY A 220 15.70 18.80 6.73
CA GLY A 220 15.51 20.25 6.67
C GLY A 220 14.10 20.71 6.26
N LYS A 221 13.20 19.80 5.90
CA LYS A 221 11.78 20.10 5.66
C LYS A 221 11.02 20.08 6.98
N GLU A 222 10.28 21.14 7.27
CA GLU A 222 9.43 21.22 8.45
C GLU A 222 8.36 20.13 8.43
N VAL A 223 8.11 19.56 9.58
CA VAL A 223 7.10 18.54 9.83
C VAL A 223 6.20 19.06 10.94
N ASN A 224 5.00 19.49 10.57
CA ASN A 224 4.07 20.15 11.50
C ASN A 224 3.02 19.17 12.04
N LYS A 225 2.79 18.06 11.33
CA LYS A 225 1.82 17.03 11.69
C LYS A 225 2.29 15.63 11.22
N MET A 226 1.68 14.58 11.75
CA MET A 226 2.01 13.18 11.44
C MET A 226 1.90 12.89 9.93
N ALA A 227 0.93 13.48 9.24
CA ALA A 227 0.76 13.30 7.81
C ALA A 227 1.99 13.77 7.00
N ASP A 228 2.65 14.86 7.42
CA ASP A 228 3.86 15.38 6.75
C ASP A 228 5.01 14.36 6.86
N LEU A 229 5.18 13.76 8.04
CA LEU A 229 6.18 12.71 8.27
C LEU A 229 5.87 11.46 7.46
N GLN A 230 4.61 11.01 7.44
CA GLN A 230 4.18 9.85 6.68
C GLN A 230 4.38 10.07 5.18
N GLU A 231 4.03 11.23 4.65
CA GLU A 231 4.29 11.59 3.26
C GLU A 231 5.77 11.54 2.92
N TYR A 232 6.61 12.08 3.81
CA TYR A 232 8.04 12.08 3.58
C TYR A 232 8.61 10.65 3.54
N LEU A 233 8.23 9.83 4.51
CA LEU A 233 8.67 8.42 4.60
C LEU A 233 8.12 7.55 3.47
N ALA A 234 6.92 7.84 2.97
CA ALA A 234 6.32 7.11 1.85
C ALA A 234 7.17 7.16 0.56
N LYS A 235 8.03 8.15 0.42
CA LYS A 235 8.95 8.34 -0.72
C LYS A 235 10.33 7.68 -0.48
N LYS A 236 10.57 7.14 0.72
CA LYS A 236 11.86 6.56 1.14
C LYS A 236 11.81 5.03 1.11
N ARG A 237 12.99 4.42 1.18
CA ARG A 237 13.19 2.98 1.28
C ARG A 237 13.97 2.60 2.52
N PRO A 238 13.85 1.38 3.02
CA PRO A 238 14.75 0.85 4.06
C PRO A 238 16.21 1.00 3.61
N GLY A 239 17.06 1.46 4.52
CA GLY A 239 18.46 1.78 4.25
C GLY A 239 18.73 3.25 3.89
N ASP A 240 17.71 4.03 3.52
CA ASP A 240 17.89 5.46 3.30
C ASP A 240 18.24 6.15 4.63
N LYS A 241 19.17 7.12 4.56
CA LYS A 241 19.55 7.94 5.71
C LYS A 241 18.81 9.26 5.63
N VAL A 242 18.24 9.67 6.75
CA VAL A 242 17.53 10.95 6.90
C VAL A 242 18.03 11.69 8.13
N SER A 243 18.00 13.02 8.07
CA SER A 243 18.34 13.90 9.19
C SER A 243 17.06 14.30 9.90
N ILE A 244 16.88 13.91 11.16
CA ILE A 244 15.71 14.27 11.98
C ILE A 244 16.11 15.37 12.95
N SER A 245 15.45 16.53 12.84
CA SER A 245 15.53 17.61 13.82
C SER A 245 14.39 17.47 14.84
N TYR A 246 14.71 17.57 16.11
CA TYR A 246 13.75 17.42 17.20
C TYR A 246 14.06 18.34 18.38
N LEU A 247 13.07 18.57 19.21
CA LEU A 247 13.22 19.20 20.52
C LEU A 247 13.23 18.11 21.59
N ARG A 248 14.17 18.21 22.51
CA ARG A 248 14.21 17.47 23.78
C ARG A 248 14.41 18.48 24.90
N ASP A 249 13.51 18.49 25.84
CA ASP A 249 13.50 19.50 26.91
C ASP A 249 13.59 20.96 26.35
N LYS A 250 12.84 21.20 25.26
CA LYS A 250 12.81 22.48 24.50
C LYS A 250 14.13 22.85 23.80
N LYS A 251 15.15 21.99 23.83
CA LYS A 251 16.43 22.18 23.15
C LYS A 251 16.45 21.48 21.81
N LYS A 252 16.79 22.24 20.77
CA LYS A 252 16.90 21.71 19.41
C LYS A 252 18.12 20.79 19.27
N SER A 253 17.89 19.63 18.67
CA SER A 253 18.91 18.63 18.35
C SER A 253 18.64 18.01 16.99
N THR A 254 19.65 17.40 16.40
CA THR A 254 19.52 16.72 15.11
C THR A 254 20.25 15.39 15.16
N LYS A 255 19.65 14.36 14.57
CA LYS A 255 20.23 13.02 14.45
C LYS A 255 20.08 12.50 13.03
N THR A 256 21.10 11.77 12.56
CA THR A 256 20.97 10.98 11.34
C THR A 256 20.38 9.62 11.70
N VAL A 257 19.32 9.25 11.01
CA VAL A 257 18.58 8.00 11.21
C VAL A 257 18.66 7.16 9.94
N THR A 258 19.10 5.92 10.03
CA THR A 258 19.01 4.96 8.92
C THR A 258 17.65 4.29 9.00
N LEU A 259 16.79 4.54 8.03
CA LEU A 259 15.43 4.00 8.00
C LEU A 259 15.44 2.48 7.87
N LYS A 260 14.51 1.82 8.54
CA LYS A 260 14.34 0.36 8.51
C LYS A 260 13.00 -0.01 7.89
N ASN A 261 12.83 -1.27 7.54
CA ASN A 261 11.51 -1.84 7.22
C ASN A 261 10.73 -2.18 8.52
N GLU A 262 9.50 -2.64 8.39
CA GLU A 262 8.65 -3.04 9.53
C GLU A 262 9.23 -4.23 10.32
N GLN A 263 10.14 -5.01 9.73
CA GLN A 263 10.87 -6.11 10.38
C GLN A 263 12.14 -5.64 11.13
N GLY A 264 12.37 -4.32 11.24
CA GLY A 264 13.48 -3.75 11.98
C GLY A 264 14.85 -3.84 11.28
N ASN A 265 14.89 -4.10 9.96
CA ASN A 265 16.14 -4.19 9.20
C ASN A 265 16.08 -3.38 7.90
N THR A 266 17.19 -3.34 7.15
CA THR A 266 17.31 -2.61 5.89
C THR A 266 17.21 -3.50 4.65
N GLN A 267 16.83 -4.76 4.81
CA GLN A 267 16.75 -5.71 3.70
C GLN A 267 15.57 -5.39 2.79
N VAL A 268 15.78 -5.62 1.50
CA VAL A 268 14.72 -5.52 0.50
C VAL A 268 13.75 -6.68 0.68
N VAL A 269 12.48 -6.36 0.92
CA VAL A 269 11.41 -7.35 0.93
C VAL A 269 11.01 -7.61 -0.52
N LYS A 270 11.17 -8.83 -1.00
CA LYS A 270 10.64 -9.25 -2.31
C LYS A 270 9.39 -10.06 -2.07
N LYS A 271 8.36 -9.80 -2.85
CA LYS A 271 7.22 -10.71 -2.95
C LYS A 271 7.77 -12.02 -3.50
N ALA A 272 7.55 -13.11 -2.79
CA ALA A 272 7.88 -14.42 -3.34
C ALA A 272 7.02 -14.61 -4.59
N ASP A 273 7.67 -14.98 -5.69
CA ASP A 273 6.98 -15.17 -6.96
C ASP A 273 6.16 -16.47 -6.89
N LEU A 274 4.88 -16.34 -6.57
CA LEU A 274 3.97 -17.50 -6.58
C LEU A 274 3.71 -18.02 -8.00
N ASP A 275 4.13 -17.27 -9.03
CA ASP A 275 4.04 -17.74 -10.42
C ASP A 275 4.85 -19.03 -10.62
N VAL A 276 5.94 -19.23 -9.85
CA VAL A 276 6.71 -20.49 -9.85
C VAL A 276 5.85 -21.70 -9.45
N LEU A 277 4.87 -21.48 -8.57
CA LEU A 277 3.93 -22.52 -8.17
C LEU A 277 2.93 -22.84 -9.29
N GLY A 278 2.65 -21.89 -10.18
CA GLY A 278 1.68 -22.06 -11.28
C GLY A 278 0.24 -22.14 -10.79
N GLY A 279 -0.14 -21.38 -9.75
CA GLY A 279 -1.48 -21.43 -9.18
C GLY A 279 -2.04 -20.05 -8.80
N ASN A 280 -3.38 -19.94 -8.84
CA ASN A 280 -4.11 -18.83 -8.27
C ASN A 280 -4.76 -19.28 -6.96
N PHE A 281 -4.75 -18.43 -5.97
CA PHE A 281 -5.15 -18.77 -4.60
C PHE A 281 -6.17 -17.78 -4.06
N ARG A 282 -7.05 -18.25 -3.19
CA ARG A 282 -8.03 -17.46 -2.45
C ARG A 282 -8.16 -17.97 -1.03
N ALA A 283 -8.40 -17.08 -0.07
CA ALA A 283 -8.82 -17.52 1.26
C ALA A 283 -10.14 -18.29 1.17
N ILE A 284 -10.28 -19.34 1.97
CA ILE A 284 -11.51 -20.15 1.99
C ILE A 284 -12.70 -19.34 2.49
N THR A 285 -13.87 -19.62 1.92
CA THR A 285 -15.14 -19.03 2.30
C THR A 285 -15.66 -19.58 3.63
N ASP A 286 -16.59 -18.87 4.29
CA ASP A 286 -17.18 -19.35 5.54
C ASP A 286 -17.98 -20.66 5.34
N ASN A 287 -18.59 -20.86 4.17
CA ASN A 287 -19.21 -22.12 3.81
C ASN A 287 -18.19 -23.28 3.76
N GLN A 288 -17.02 -23.05 3.18
CA GLN A 288 -15.94 -24.04 3.14
C GLN A 288 -15.37 -24.32 4.53
N LYS A 289 -15.26 -23.30 5.40
CA LYS A 289 -14.85 -23.51 6.81
C LYS A 289 -15.82 -24.44 7.54
N GLN A 290 -17.12 -24.25 7.35
CA GLN A 290 -18.17 -25.09 7.96
C GLN A 290 -18.18 -26.49 7.34
N GLN A 291 -18.16 -26.59 6.00
CA GLN A 291 -18.24 -27.84 5.26
C GLN A 291 -17.10 -28.81 5.62
N PHE A 292 -15.87 -28.29 5.73
CA PHE A 292 -14.68 -29.10 6.00
C PHE A 292 -14.25 -29.09 7.47
N ASN A 293 -14.98 -28.37 8.33
CA ASN A 293 -14.65 -28.16 9.75
C ASN A 293 -13.19 -27.67 9.95
N ILE A 294 -12.82 -26.63 9.19
CA ILE A 294 -11.48 -26.02 9.22
C ILE A 294 -11.60 -24.51 9.45
N GLY A 295 -10.66 -23.94 10.23
CA GLY A 295 -10.69 -22.49 10.54
C GLY A 295 -10.03 -21.60 9.49
N TYR A 296 -9.15 -22.17 8.64
CA TYR A 296 -8.35 -21.40 7.68
C TYR A 296 -7.83 -22.28 6.54
N GLY A 297 -7.34 -21.65 5.49
CA GLY A 297 -6.70 -22.29 4.35
C GLY A 297 -6.77 -21.40 3.10
N LEU A 298 -5.99 -21.75 2.08
CA LEU A 298 -6.04 -21.16 0.75
C LEU A 298 -6.55 -22.18 -0.26
N GLU A 299 -7.65 -21.86 -0.92
CA GLU A 299 -8.17 -22.65 -2.05
C GLU A 299 -7.36 -22.37 -3.31
N VAL A 300 -6.99 -23.40 -4.02
CA VAL A 300 -6.38 -23.34 -5.35
C VAL A 300 -7.48 -23.14 -6.38
N LEU A 301 -7.64 -21.94 -6.89
CA LEU A 301 -8.70 -21.58 -7.87
C LEU A 301 -8.38 -22.06 -9.27
N LYS A 302 -7.10 -22.04 -9.65
CA LYS A 302 -6.61 -22.43 -10.96
C LYS A 302 -5.20 -23.00 -10.83
N VAL A 303 -4.91 -24.04 -11.62
CA VAL A 303 -3.58 -24.60 -11.76
C VAL A 303 -3.14 -24.45 -13.21
N ASN A 304 -2.07 -23.70 -13.43
CA ASN A 304 -1.41 -23.52 -14.72
C ASN A 304 -0.18 -24.46 -14.82
N ALA A 305 0.61 -24.33 -15.88
CA ALA A 305 1.93 -24.98 -15.92
C ALA A 305 2.80 -24.44 -14.77
N GLY A 306 3.40 -25.32 -13.96
CA GLY A 306 4.20 -24.96 -12.79
C GLY A 306 4.30 -26.10 -11.78
N LYS A 307 4.96 -25.81 -10.65
CA LYS A 307 5.32 -26.83 -9.64
C LYS A 307 4.12 -27.55 -9.02
N LEU A 308 2.98 -26.85 -8.79
CA LEU A 308 1.76 -27.48 -8.25
C LEU A 308 1.18 -28.50 -9.20
N LYS A 309 1.16 -28.22 -10.51
CA LYS A 309 0.68 -29.16 -11.53
C LYS A 309 1.55 -30.40 -11.59
N ASN A 310 2.88 -30.21 -11.56
CA ASN A 310 3.84 -31.29 -11.58
C ASN A 310 3.71 -32.18 -10.34
N ALA A 311 3.36 -31.63 -9.19
CA ALA A 311 3.11 -32.35 -7.96
C ALA A 311 1.72 -33.03 -7.92
N GLY A 312 0.84 -32.80 -8.92
CA GLY A 312 -0.50 -33.38 -8.96
C GLY A 312 -1.57 -32.65 -8.16
N ILE A 313 -1.28 -31.42 -7.71
CA ILE A 313 -2.27 -30.57 -7.04
C ILE A 313 -3.23 -30.03 -8.10
N THR A 314 -4.54 -30.07 -7.81
CA THR A 314 -5.60 -29.68 -8.75
C THR A 314 -6.45 -28.54 -8.18
N LYS A 315 -7.25 -27.92 -9.06
CA LYS A 315 -8.24 -26.90 -8.67
C LYS A 315 -9.14 -27.41 -7.54
N GLY A 316 -9.45 -26.54 -6.59
CA GLY A 316 -10.29 -26.79 -5.43
C GLY A 316 -9.54 -27.39 -4.22
N PHE A 317 -8.27 -27.75 -4.36
CA PHE A 317 -7.45 -28.16 -3.21
C PHE A 317 -7.27 -26.99 -2.25
N ILE A 318 -7.46 -27.22 -0.95
CA ILE A 318 -7.30 -26.22 0.09
C ILE A 318 -5.98 -26.46 0.82
N ILE A 319 -5.04 -25.56 0.65
CA ILE A 319 -3.74 -25.58 1.34
C ILE A 319 -3.95 -25.09 2.76
N GLN A 320 -3.59 -25.89 3.77
CA GLN A 320 -3.69 -25.53 5.18
C GLN A 320 -2.33 -25.28 5.82
N ARG A 321 -1.32 -26.05 5.48
CA ARG A 321 0.05 -25.90 6.01
C ARG A 321 1.08 -26.08 4.92
N VAL A 322 2.18 -25.36 5.03
CA VAL A 322 3.38 -25.53 4.20
C VAL A 322 4.59 -25.42 5.11
N ASN A 323 5.50 -26.41 5.09
CA ASN A 323 6.71 -26.45 5.92
C ASN A 323 6.40 -26.11 7.40
N ASP A 324 5.41 -26.79 7.98
CA ASP A 324 4.93 -26.59 9.36
C ASP A 324 4.29 -25.23 9.67
N SER A 325 4.26 -24.29 8.75
CA SER A 325 3.59 -22.99 8.89
C SER A 325 2.12 -23.10 8.50
N ALA A 326 1.25 -22.50 9.32
CA ALA A 326 -0.18 -22.39 8.99
C ALA A 326 -0.41 -21.35 7.91
N ILE A 327 -1.11 -21.72 6.83
CA ILE A 327 -1.38 -20.85 5.68
C ILE A 327 -2.81 -20.30 5.79
N LYS A 328 -2.94 -19.07 6.27
CA LYS A 328 -4.21 -18.37 6.45
C LYS A 328 -4.44 -17.35 5.33
N THR A 329 -3.38 -16.76 4.81
CA THR A 329 -3.37 -15.70 3.82
C THR A 329 -2.41 -16.04 2.66
N ILE A 330 -2.55 -15.32 1.55
CA ILE A 330 -1.61 -15.41 0.43
C ILE A 330 -0.21 -15.00 0.88
N ASP A 331 -0.11 -14.01 1.78
CA ASP A 331 1.16 -13.54 2.30
C ASP A 331 1.88 -14.62 3.13
N ASP A 332 1.15 -15.45 3.90
CA ASP A 332 1.74 -16.60 4.60
C ASP A 332 2.38 -17.58 3.61
N LEU A 333 1.66 -17.91 2.53
CA LEU A 333 2.19 -18.80 1.47
C LEU A 333 3.42 -18.20 0.81
N GLN A 334 3.40 -16.90 0.51
CA GLN A 334 4.54 -16.19 -0.10
C GLN A 334 5.78 -16.21 0.79
N ASN A 335 5.60 -15.99 2.09
CA ASN A 335 6.72 -16.01 3.04
C ASN A 335 7.37 -17.40 3.10
N VAL A 336 6.57 -18.45 3.19
CA VAL A 336 7.09 -19.82 3.24
C VAL A 336 7.77 -20.22 1.92
N VAL A 337 7.21 -19.84 0.76
CA VAL A 337 7.86 -20.08 -0.55
C VAL A 337 9.20 -19.36 -0.63
N LYS A 338 9.26 -18.11 -0.14
CA LYS A 338 10.50 -17.33 -0.11
C LYS A 338 11.56 -17.98 0.79
N GLU A 339 11.18 -18.41 1.99
CA GLU A 339 12.08 -19.08 2.92
C GLU A 339 12.61 -20.39 2.33
N ALA A 340 11.73 -21.19 1.76
CA ALA A 340 12.10 -22.45 1.13
C ALA A 340 13.02 -22.25 -0.08
N SER A 341 12.77 -21.22 -0.93
CA SER A 341 13.60 -20.92 -2.09
C SER A 341 15.04 -20.52 -1.75
N THR A 342 15.30 -20.09 -0.51
CA THR A 342 16.63 -19.71 -0.02
C THR A 342 17.27 -20.75 0.88
N SER A 343 16.57 -21.86 1.13
CA SER A 343 17.05 -22.97 1.97
C SER A 343 18.03 -23.88 1.21
N LYS A 344 18.74 -24.74 1.95
CA LYS A 344 19.63 -25.75 1.35
C LYS A 344 18.86 -26.87 0.63
N ASP A 345 17.59 -27.07 0.98
CA ASP A 345 16.67 -28.04 0.39
C ASP A 345 15.38 -27.28 0.01
N PRO A 346 15.31 -26.75 -1.22
CA PRO A 346 14.21 -25.90 -1.66
C PRO A 346 12.95 -26.72 -2.01
N VAL A 347 12.36 -27.36 -1.01
CA VAL A 347 11.13 -28.16 -1.13
C VAL A 347 10.02 -27.58 -0.27
N LEU A 348 8.80 -27.53 -0.80
CA LEU A 348 7.60 -27.22 -0.05
C LEU A 348 6.87 -28.52 0.33
N TYR A 349 6.71 -28.78 1.61
CA TYR A 349 5.87 -29.84 2.13
C TYR A 349 4.48 -29.29 2.38
N ILE A 350 3.58 -29.50 1.42
CA ILE A 350 2.22 -28.94 1.41
C ILE A 350 1.24 -29.95 2.00
N GLN A 351 0.50 -29.53 3.01
CA GLN A 351 -0.62 -30.29 3.58
C GLN A 351 -1.94 -29.56 3.32
N GLY A 352 -2.96 -30.30 2.90
CA GLY A 352 -4.27 -29.72 2.63
C GLY A 352 -5.38 -30.75 2.46
N ILE A 353 -6.52 -30.25 1.97
CA ILE A 353 -7.75 -31.02 1.84
C ILE A 353 -8.32 -30.84 0.42
N TYR A 354 -8.73 -31.92 -0.21
CA TYR A 354 -9.49 -31.90 -1.46
C TYR A 354 -10.96 -31.53 -1.22
N PRO A 355 -11.69 -31.07 -2.26
CA PRO A 355 -13.15 -30.84 -2.17
C PRO A 355 -13.97 -32.04 -1.70
N THR A 356 -13.42 -33.25 -1.82
CA THR A 356 -14.01 -34.50 -1.29
C THR A 356 -13.84 -34.68 0.22
N GLY A 357 -13.13 -33.77 0.91
CA GLY A 357 -12.78 -33.89 2.32
C GLY A 357 -11.52 -34.75 2.60
N LYS A 358 -10.93 -35.36 1.55
CA LYS A 358 -9.72 -36.18 1.71
C LYS A 358 -8.49 -35.31 1.95
N LYS A 359 -7.77 -35.56 3.03
CA LYS A 359 -6.46 -34.93 3.32
C LYS A 359 -5.39 -35.50 2.39
N ALA A 360 -4.48 -34.63 1.95
CA ALA A 360 -3.34 -35.01 1.12
C ALA A 360 -2.10 -34.20 1.48
N TYR A 361 -0.94 -34.79 1.17
CA TYR A 361 0.39 -34.25 1.44
C TYR A 361 1.22 -34.32 0.16
N PHE A 362 1.93 -33.24 -0.13
CA PHE A 362 2.75 -33.13 -1.33
C PHE A 362 4.14 -32.59 -0.97
N ALA A 363 5.16 -33.15 -1.60
CA ALA A 363 6.49 -32.56 -1.65
C ALA A 363 6.65 -31.87 -3.02
N VAL A 364 6.86 -30.57 -3.03
CA VAL A 364 6.93 -29.73 -4.23
C VAL A 364 8.31 -29.12 -4.31
N PRO A 365 9.25 -29.66 -5.12
CA PRO A 365 10.56 -29.07 -5.31
C PRO A 365 10.43 -27.70 -6.01
N LEU A 366 11.18 -26.70 -5.52
CA LEU A 366 11.21 -25.36 -6.12
C LEU A 366 12.30 -25.23 -7.19
N GLU A 367 13.34 -26.05 -7.11
CA GLU A 367 14.36 -26.20 -8.17
C GLU A 367 13.91 -27.23 -9.22
N ASP A 368 14.43 -27.10 -10.45
CA ASP A 368 14.16 -28.03 -11.57
C ASP A 368 15.07 -29.26 -11.52
#